data_7e3f45fafd0be4f2149871153db421ad
#
_entry.id   7e3f45fafd0be4f2149871153db421ad
#
_cell.length_a   1.000
_cell.length_b   1.000
_cell.length_c   1.000
_cell.angle_alpha   90.00
_cell.angle_beta   90.00
_cell.angle_gamma   90.00
#
_symmetry.space_group_name_H-M   'P 1'
#
loop_
_entity.id
_entity.type
_entity.pdbx_description
1 polymer ?
#
loop_
_entity_poly.entity_id
_entity_poly.type
_entity_poly.pdbx_seq_one_letter_code
_entity_poly.pdbx_strand_id
1 'polypeptide(L)'
;FPTRRSSDLEFLYRLRFKSLSGWIGYAHSNFMREIDLNSDGVIWEERENYPAKYNKPQSFMAVFSYKLNNKYNLGMTCVYESGQTYTAVIGKVHQAGQQNFHSLEKPYDYFGNIYGKRNGSSYPNYIRVDLNVSRKSKLFGLPGAFKVQIINVMNYYNVLLYNWNHDASPSKVEAYSMFPRVITFGW
;
A
#
# COMPACT_ATOMS: atom_id res chain seq x y z
N PHE A 1 -22.69 -13.72 -7.61
CA PHE A 1 -21.32 -13.15 -7.73
C PHE A 1 -21.40 -11.64 -7.50
N PRO A 2 -20.46 -11.04 -6.75
CA PRO A 2 -20.47 -9.61 -6.53
C PRO A 2 -20.29 -8.88 -7.86
N THR A 3 -21.17 -7.93 -8.15
CA THR A 3 -21.02 -7.05 -9.31
C THR A 3 -19.91 -6.04 -9.06
N ARG A 4 -19.21 -5.63 -10.12
CA ARG A 4 -18.15 -4.62 -10.05
C ARG A 4 -18.63 -3.34 -10.70
N ARG A 5 -18.40 -2.23 -10.03
CA ARG A 5 -18.53 -0.90 -10.62
C ARG A 5 -17.17 -0.22 -10.53
N SER A 6 -16.62 0.18 -11.64
CA SER A 6 -15.35 0.93 -11.67
C SER A 6 -15.52 2.18 -12.52
N SER A 7 -14.87 3.23 -12.09
CA SER A 7 -14.63 4.44 -12.87
C SER A 7 -13.17 4.82 -12.71
N ASP A 8 -12.49 5.09 -13.80
CA ASP A 8 -11.07 5.46 -13.82
C ASP A 8 -10.84 6.57 -14.84
N LEU A 9 -9.92 7.44 -14.47
CA LEU A 9 -9.38 8.51 -15.29
C LEU A 9 -7.86 8.44 -15.18
N GLU A 10 -7.18 8.33 -16.30
CA GLU A 10 -5.72 8.30 -16.34
C GLU A 10 -5.18 9.47 -17.14
N PHE A 11 -4.11 10.05 -16.65
CA PHE A 11 -3.37 11.11 -17.31
C PHE A 11 -1.89 10.74 -17.34
N LEU A 12 -1.27 10.81 -18.52
CA LEU A 12 0.16 10.58 -18.71
C LEU A 12 0.77 11.71 -19.50
N TYR A 13 1.75 12.40 -18.91
CA TYR A 13 2.53 13.43 -19.57
C TYR A 13 4.00 13.02 -19.68
N ARG A 14 4.56 13.08 -20.88
CA ARG A 14 5.98 12.80 -21.15
C ARG A 14 6.71 14.08 -21.50
N LEU A 15 7.85 14.28 -20.87
CA LEU A 15 8.72 15.43 -21.07
C LEU A 15 10.06 14.98 -21.64
N ARG A 16 10.51 15.67 -22.68
CA ARG A 16 11.87 15.55 -23.19
C ARG A 16 12.37 16.94 -23.58
N PHE A 17 13.32 17.46 -22.83
CA PHE A 17 13.89 18.76 -23.06
C PHE A 17 15.40 18.74 -22.80
N LYS A 18 16.23 18.90 -23.85
CA LYS A 18 17.70 18.88 -23.76
C LYS A 18 18.23 17.74 -22.89
N SER A 19 18.69 18.08 -21.68
CA SER A 19 19.27 17.14 -20.72
C SER A 19 18.25 16.50 -19.77
N LEU A 20 17.00 16.99 -19.74
CA LEU A 20 15.94 16.52 -18.87
C LEU A 20 14.97 15.63 -19.67
N SER A 21 14.71 14.46 -19.16
CA SER A 21 13.65 13.56 -19.67
C SER A 21 12.88 12.96 -18.51
N GLY A 22 11.62 12.69 -18.73
CA GLY A 22 10.80 12.11 -17.67
C GLY A 22 9.34 11.95 -18.08
N TRP A 23 8.55 11.53 -17.14
CA TRP A 23 7.11 11.45 -17.29
C TRP A 23 6.41 11.62 -15.93
N ILE A 24 5.16 12.04 -15.99
CA ILE A 24 4.26 12.18 -14.86
C ILE A 24 2.99 11.41 -15.22
N GLY A 25 2.58 10.52 -14.36
CA GLY A 25 1.32 9.80 -14.45
C GLY A 25 0.45 10.12 -13.25
N TYR A 26 -0.83 10.30 -13.49
CA TYR A 26 -1.86 10.41 -12.47
C TYR A 26 -3.03 9.53 -12.86
N ALA A 27 -3.51 8.76 -11.90
CA ALA A 27 -4.72 7.96 -12.06
C ALA A 27 -5.69 8.27 -10.91
N HIS A 28 -6.95 8.47 -11.27
CA HIS A 28 -8.05 8.48 -10.33
C HIS A 28 -8.95 7.30 -10.64
N SER A 29 -9.14 6.40 -9.66
CA SER A 29 -9.93 5.20 -9.85
C SER A 29 -10.81 4.95 -8.63
N ASN A 30 -12.04 4.52 -8.87
CA ASN A 30 -12.95 4.13 -7.81
C ASN A 30 -13.54 2.74 -8.12
N PHE A 31 -13.16 1.76 -7.32
CA PHE A 31 -13.60 0.40 -7.44
C PHE A 31 -14.57 0.05 -6.31
N MET A 32 -15.83 -0.11 -6.65
CA MET A 32 -16.89 -0.54 -5.74
C MET A 32 -17.32 -1.97 -6.05
N ARG A 33 -17.71 -2.68 -5.02
CA ARG A 33 -18.33 -4.00 -5.10
C ARG A 33 -19.71 -3.95 -4.47
N GLU A 34 -20.61 -4.70 -5.04
CA GLU A 34 -21.97 -4.90 -4.53
C GLU A 34 -22.15 -6.39 -4.28
N ILE A 35 -22.61 -6.74 -3.12
CA ILE A 35 -22.92 -8.13 -2.74
C ILE A 35 -24.36 -8.19 -2.23
N ASP A 36 -25.06 -9.23 -2.64
CA ASP A 36 -26.33 -9.62 -2.08
C ASP A 36 -26.07 -10.44 -0.81
N LEU A 37 -26.55 -9.98 0.32
CA LEU A 37 -26.25 -10.59 1.62
C LEU A 37 -27.08 -11.88 1.84
N ASN A 38 -28.25 -11.99 1.21
CA ASN A 38 -29.13 -13.13 1.42
C ASN A 38 -28.89 -14.27 0.43
N SER A 39 -28.20 -14.03 -0.67
CA SER A 39 -27.87 -15.03 -1.71
C SER A 39 -29.09 -15.75 -2.31
N ASP A 40 -30.29 -15.20 -2.12
CA ASP A 40 -31.57 -15.76 -2.60
C ASP A 40 -31.96 -15.28 -4.01
N GLY A 41 -31.15 -14.37 -4.59
CA GLY A 41 -31.36 -13.78 -5.90
C GLY A 41 -32.49 -12.73 -5.92
N VAL A 42 -33.05 -12.37 -4.77
CA VAL A 42 -34.06 -11.31 -4.66
C VAL A 42 -33.38 -9.96 -4.72
N ILE A 43 -33.60 -9.25 -5.80
CA ILE A 43 -32.85 -8.04 -6.19
C ILE A 43 -33.11 -6.84 -5.25
N TRP A 44 -34.08 -6.89 -4.38
CA TRP A 44 -34.61 -5.74 -3.62
C TRP A 44 -34.17 -5.69 -2.15
N GLU A 45 -33.61 -6.75 -1.61
CA GLU A 45 -33.32 -6.86 -0.19
C GLU A 45 -31.83 -6.94 0.08
N GLU A 46 -31.34 -6.04 0.92
CA GLU A 46 -30.03 -6.04 1.58
C GLU A 46 -28.80 -6.18 0.66
N ARG A 47 -28.63 -5.23 -0.24
CA ARG A 47 -27.36 -5.09 -0.98
C ARG A 47 -26.37 -4.22 -0.23
N GLU A 48 -25.21 -4.75 0.01
CA GLU A 48 -24.09 -3.98 0.56
C GLU A 48 -23.19 -3.48 -0.58
N ASN A 49 -23.07 -2.15 -0.70
CA ASN A 49 -22.08 -1.51 -1.53
C ASN A 49 -20.85 -1.19 -0.70
N TYR A 50 -19.68 -1.68 -1.08
CA TYR A 50 -18.46 -1.46 -0.36
C TYR A 50 -17.27 -1.26 -1.30
N PRO A 51 -16.22 -0.50 -0.88
CA PRO A 51 -15.00 -0.36 -1.67
C PRO A 51 -14.30 -1.71 -1.86
N ALA A 52 -13.70 -1.95 -3.02
CA ALA A 52 -12.87 -3.13 -3.21
C ALA A 52 -11.64 -3.08 -2.29
N LYS A 53 -11.17 -4.22 -1.81
CA LYS A 53 -10.04 -4.33 -0.84
C LYS A 53 -8.78 -3.57 -1.27
N TYR A 54 -8.54 -3.44 -2.56
CA TYR A 54 -7.35 -2.77 -3.12
C TYR A 54 -7.69 -1.42 -3.75
N ASN A 55 -8.82 -0.83 -3.36
CA ASN A 55 -9.19 0.47 -3.89
C ASN A 55 -8.21 1.53 -3.38
N LYS A 56 -7.54 2.19 -4.33
CA LYS A 56 -6.65 3.34 -4.12
C LYS A 56 -7.14 4.46 -5.01
N PRO A 57 -8.00 5.35 -4.49
CA PRO A 57 -8.67 6.37 -5.32
C PRO A 57 -7.72 7.27 -6.11
N GLN A 58 -6.54 7.52 -5.62
CA GLN A 58 -5.56 8.39 -6.28
C GLN A 58 -4.20 7.72 -6.33
N SER A 59 -3.57 7.78 -7.49
CA SER A 59 -2.20 7.35 -7.71
C SER A 59 -1.48 8.38 -8.55
N PHE A 60 -0.32 8.83 -8.08
CA PHE A 60 0.56 9.74 -8.78
C PHE A 60 1.96 9.15 -8.83
N MET A 61 2.56 9.17 -10.00
CA MET A 61 3.95 8.76 -10.18
C MET A 61 4.67 9.73 -11.11
N ALA A 62 5.86 10.14 -10.72
CA ALA A 62 6.72 10.98 -11.56
C ALA A 62 8.13 10.39 -11.59
N VAL A 63 8.70 10.29 -12.77
CA VAL A 63 10.06 9.82 -13.00
C VAL A 63 10.80 10.84 -13.84
N PHE A 64 11.95 11.29 -13.35
CA PHE A 64 12.81 12.24 -14.02
C PHE A 64 14.24 11.73 -14.12
N SER A 65 14.87 12.02 -15.23
CA SER A 65 16.28 11.76 -15.51
C SER A 65 16.92 13.01 -16.07
N TYR A 66 17.98 13.47 -15.43
CA TYR A 66 18.72 14.66 -15.81
C TYR A 66 20.18 14.32 -16.10
N LYS A 67 20.61 14.53 -17.34
CA LYS A 67 22.02 14.40 -17.75
C LYS A 67 22.77 15.66 -17.35
N LEU A 68 23.49 15.61 -16.23
CA LEU A 68 24.29 16.73 -15.76
C LEU A 68 25.45 17.02 -16.73
N ASN A 69 26.09 15.95 -17.21
CA ASN A 69 27.11 15.99 -18.27
C ASN A 69 27.28 14.60 -18.90
N ASN A 70 28.31 14.40 -19.73
CA ASN A 70 28.56 13.11 -20.39
C ASN A 70 28.91 11.96 -19.44
N LYS A 71 29.28 12.26 -18.19
CA LYS A 71 29.68 11.27 -17.19
C LYS A 71 28.62 11.02 -16.13
N TYR A 72 27.85 12.05 -15.75
CA TYR A 72 26.89 11.98 -14.63
C TYR A 72 25.45 12.08 -15.11
N ASN A 73 24.62 11.23 -14.55
CA ASN A 73 23.17 11.28 -14.69
C ASN A 73 22.51 11.21 -13.31
N LEU A 74 21.53 12.08 -13.10
CA LEU A 74 20.72 12.14 -11.89
C LEU A 74 19.34 11.60 -12.23
N GLY A 75 18.75 10.83 -11.33
CA GLY A 75 17.39 10.35 -11.46
C GLY A 75 16.59 10.59 -10.18
N MET A 76 15.31 10.83 -10.37
CA MET A 76 14.34 11.00 -9.29
C MET A 76 13.08 10.23 -9.62
N THR A 77 12.54 9.53 -8.63
CA THR A 77 11.23 8.88 -8.71
C THR A 77 10.39 9.36 -7.54
N CYS A 78 9.19 9.84 -7.81
CA CYS A 78 8.21 10.22 -6.80
C CYS A 78 6.99 9.33 -6.96
N VAL A 79 6.50 8.78 -5.86
CA VAL A 79 5.28 7.97 -5.81
C VAL A 79 4.40 8.49 -4.69
N TYR A 80 3.14 8.72 -5.01
CA TYR A 80 2.08 9.00 -4.05
C TYR A 80 0.87 8.14 -4.39
N GLU A 81 0.32 7.46 -3.41
CA GLU A 81 -0.91 6.69 -3.55
C GLU A 81 -1.82 6.94 -2.35
N SER A 82 -3.12 7.03 -2.58
CA SER A 82 -4.10 6.98 -1.50
C SER A 82 -3.96 5.67 -0.72
N GLY A 83 -4.27 5.72 0.56
CA GLY A 83 -4.29 4.54 1.39
C GLY A 83 -5.25 3.48 0.84
N GLN A 84 -4.78 2.25 0.80
CA GLN A 84 -5.58 1.09 0.45
C GLN A 84 -6.70 0.88 1.47
N THR A 85 -7.88 0.47 1.01
CA THR A 85 -9.01 0.18 1.89
C THR A 85 -8.84 -1.15 2.63
N TYR A 86 -9.33 -1.19 3.86
CA TYR A 86 -9.36 -2.39 4.70
C TYR A 86 -10.56 -2.40 5.64
N THR A 87 -10.89 -3.57 6.19
CA THR A 87 -11.91 -3.70 7.23
C THR A 87 -11.25 -3.53 8.59
N ALA A 88 -11.60 -2.43 9.27
CA ALA A 88 -11.04 -2.15 10.59
C ALA A 88 -11.63 -3.08 11.65
N VAL A 89 -10.81 -3.47 12.62
CA VAL A 89 -11.27 -4.04 13.87
C VAL A 89 -11.68 -2.89 14.77
N ILE A 90 -12.94 -2.88 15.22
CA ILE A 90 -13.51 -1.81 16.04
C ILE A 90 -13.70 -2.21 17.50
N GLY A 91 -13.50 -3.48 17.82
CA GLY A 91 -13.62 -3.99 19.17
C GLY A 91 -13.19 -5.44 19.28
N LYS A 92 -13.27 -5.95 20.50
CA LYS A 92 -13.07 -7.37 20.80
C LYS A 92 -14.25 -7.91 21.59
N VAL A 93 -14.57 -9.17 21.40
CA VAL A 93 -15.52 -9.91 22.18
C VAL A 93 -14.81 -11.08 22.85
N HIS A 94 -15.06 -11.26 24.13
CA HIS A 94 -14.59 -12.41 24.88
C HIS A 94 -15.50 -13.60 24.53
N GLN A 95 -14.91 -14.69 24.07
CA GLN A 95 -15.61 -15.93 23.80
C GLN A 95 -15.13 -16.97 24.81
N ALA A 96 -16.02 -17.36 25.74
CA ALA A 96 -15.74 -18.45 26.64
C ALA A 96 -15.68 -19.76 25.84
N GLY A 97 -14.60 -20.50 26.02
CA GLY A 97 -14.45 -21.82 25.38
C GLY A 97 -15.56 -22.76 25.82
N GLN A 98 -16.12 -23.52 24.89
CA GLN A 98 -17.04 -24.60 25.24
C GLN A 98 -16.29 -25.66 26.06
N GLN A 99 -16.82 -26.00 27.23
CA GLN A 99 -16.34 -27.17 27.96
C GLN A 99 -16.65 -28.43 27.15
N ASN A 100 -15.62 -29.05 26.62
CA ASN A 100 -15.76 -30.41 26.13
C ASN A 100 -15.90 -31.34 27.35
N PHE A 101 -17.04 -31.94 27.51
CA PHE A 101 -17.33 -32.88 28.61
C PHE A 101 -16.36 -34.07 28.71
N HIS A 102 -15.48 -34.24 27.74
CA HIS A 102 -14.49 -35.31 27.67
C HIS A 102 -13.04 -34.88 27.94
N SER A 103 -12.75 -33.59 28.14
CA SER A 103 -11.40 -33.14 28.51
C SER A 103 -11.43 -32.45 29.87
N LEU A 104 -10.52 -32.85 30.76
CA LEU A 104 -10.26 -32.18 32.03
C LEU A 104 -9.47 -30.88 31.85
N GLU A 105 -9.19 -30.48 30.60
CA GLU A 105 -8.50 -29.23 30.28
C GLU A 105 -9.43 -28.05 30.52
N LYS A 106 -8.87 -26.98 31.09
CA LYS A 106 -9.60 -25.72 31.27
C LYS A 106 -10.06 -25.21 29.94
N PRO A 107 -11.32 -24.71 29.84
CA PRO A 107 -11.76 -24.07 28.59
C PRO A 107 -10.83 -22.91 28.22
N TYR A 108 -10.35 -22.90 26.98
CA TYR A 108 -9.53 -21.79 26.48
C TYR A 108 -10.45 -20.60 26.22
N ASP A 109 -10.22 -19.54 26.97
CA ASP A 109 -10.82 -18.25 26.66
C ASP A 109 -10.07 -17.62 25.50
N TYR A 110 -10.79 -17.17 24.50
CA TYR A 110 -10.21 -16.46 23.37
C TYR A 110 -10.99 -15.20 23.04
N PHE A 111 -10.28 -14.24 22.44
CA PHE A 111 -10.89 -12.99 22.00
C PHE A 111 -11.16 -13.06 20.49
N GLY A 112 -12.42 -12.81 20.12
CA GLY A 112 -12.80 -12.59 18.73
C GLY A 112 -12.77 -11.11 18.36
N ASN A 113 -12.51 -10.81 17.10
CA ASN A 113 -12.57 -9.46 16.58
C ASN A 113 -13.99 -9.05 16.24
N ILE A 114 -14.37 -7.83 16.60
CA ILE A 114 -15.55 -7.16 16.07
C ILE A 114 -15.08 -6.28 14.93
N TYR A 115 -15.57 -6.54 13.73
CA TYR A 115 -15.19 -5.81 12.53
C TYR A 115 -16.15 -4.66 12.24
N GLY A 116 -15.61 -3.55 11.75
CA GLY A 116 -16.38 -2.44 11.19
C GLY A 116 -16.93 -2.75 9.79
N LYS A 117 -17.36 -1.71 9.10
CA LYS A 117 -17.85 -1.83 7.71
C LYS A 117 -16.78 -2.46 6.81
N ARG A 118 -17.20 -3.36 5.93
CA ARG A 118 -16.31 -4.05 4.99
C ARG A 118 -15.55 -3.04 4.13
N ASN A 119 -14.22 -3.07 4.23
CA ASN A 119 -13.31 -2.14 3.55
C ASN A 119 -13.67 -0.66 3.75
N GLY A 120 -14.35 -0.31 4.85
CA GLY A 120 -14.81 1.03 5.15
C GLY A 120 -13.76 1.96 5.73
N SER A 121 -12.56 1.47 6.00
CA SER A 121 -11.41 2.24 6.49
C SER A 121 -10.28 2.21 5.47
N SER A 122 -9.38 3.20 5.54
CA SER A 122 -8.22 3.28 4.65
C SER A 122 -6.94 3.39 5.47
N TYR A 123 -5.87 2.76 4.97
CA TYR A 123 -4.51 3.00 5.46
C TYR A 123 -4.09 4.46 5.20
N PRO A 124 -3.07 4.97 5.88
CA PRO A 124 -2.43 6.22 5.52
C PRO A 124 -1.93 6.21 4.08
N ASN A 125 -1.83 7.40 3.48
CA ASN A 125 -1.31 7.54 2.13
C ASN A 125 0.14 7.03 2.05
N TYR A 126 0.47 6.40 0.93
CA TYR A 126 1.81 5.97 0.60
C TYR A 126 2.57 7.10 -0.07
N ILE A 127 3.75 7.44 0.45
CA ILE A 127 4.60 8.48 -0.10
C ILE A 127 6.04 7.97 -0.17
N ARG A 128 6.66 8.04 -1.36
CA ARG A 128 8.06 7.68 -1.53
C ARG A 128 8.73 8.56 -2.56
N VAL A 129 9.91 9.04 -2.21
CA VAL A 129 10.81 9.75 -3.12
C VAL A 129 12.14 9.01 -3.12
N ASP A 130 12.59 8.62 -4.30
CA ASP A 130 13.88 7.96 -4.52
C ASP A 130 14.77 8.88 -5.35
N LEU A 131 16.04 8.96 -4.99
CA LEU A 131 17.07 9.65 -5.76
C LEU A 131 18.14 8.68 -6.19
N ASN A 132 18.66 8.85 -7.39
CA ASN A 132 19.81 8.11 -7.86
C ASN A 132 20.80 8.98 -8.59
N VAL A 133 22.06 8.64 -8.46
CA VAL A 133 23.18 9.25 -9.17
C VAL A 133 23.94 8.13 -9.85
N SER A 134 24.17 8.25 -11.14
CA SER A 134 25.04 7.33 -11.88
C SER A 134 26.20 8.06 -12.53
N ARG A 135 27.39 7.46 -12.44
CA ARG A 135 28.61 7.95 -13.06
C ARG A 135 29.18 6.88 -13.99
N LYS A 136 29.34 7.21 -15.26
CA LYS A 136 30.05 6.33 -16.20
C LYS A 136 31.47 6.10 -15.69
N SER A 137 31.87 4.84 -15.61
CA SER A 137 33.13 4.40 -15.07
C SER A 137 33.66 3.19 -15.87
N LYS A 138 34.92 2.88 -15.68
CA LYS A 138 35.51 1.62 -16.15
C LYS A 138 36.01 0.85 -14.94
N LEU A 139 35.68 -0.44 -14.83
CA LEU A 139 36.19 -1.32 -13.80
C LEU A 139 36.93 -2.46 -14.53
N PHE A 140 38.19 -2.65 -14.19
CA PHE A 140 39.08 -3.64 -14.88
C PHE A 140 39.06 -3.51 -16.40
N GLY A 141 38.98 -2.29 -16.94
CA GLY A 141 38.92 -2.04 -18.39
C GLY A 141 37.53 -2.16 -19.03
N LEU A 142 36.55 -2.75 -18.33
CA LEU A 142 35.19 -2.92 -18.81
C LEU A 142 34.37 -1.62 -18.60
N PRO A 143 33.63 -1.17 -19.63
CA PRO A 143 32.77 0.00 -19.50
C PRO A 143 31.53 -0.34 -18.65
N GLY A 144 31.21 0.55 -17.70
CA GLY A 144 30.06 0.40 -16.82
C GLY A 144 29.63 1.73 -16.23
N ALA A 145 28.83 1.68 -15.19
CA ALA A 145 28.43 2.86 -14.45
C ALA A 145 28.32 2.56 -12.96
N PHE A 146 29.04 3.30 -12.17
CA PHE A 146 28.86 3.33 -10.72
C PHE A 146 27.54 4.05 -10.39
N LYS A 147 26.70 3.42 -9.56
CA LYS A 147 25.38 3.96 -9.17
C LYS A 147 25.29 4.04 -7.66
N VAL A 148 24.75 5.14 -7.18
CA VAL A 148 24.31 5.33 -5.80
C VAL A 148 22.82 5.65 -5.85
N GLN A 149 22.03 4.93 -5.07
CA GLN A 149 20.60 5.17 -4.98
C GLN A 149 20.19 5.29 -3.52
N ILE A 150 19.37 6.28 -3.24
CA ILE A 150 18.72 6.48 -1.95
C ILE A 150 17.24 6.24 -2.16
N ILE A 151 16.74 5.14 -1.62
CA ILE A 151 15.32 4.80 -1.64
C ILE A 151 14.67 5.44 -0.40
N ASN A 152 13.47 6.00 -0.57
CA ASN A 152 12.73 6.67 0.48
C ASN A 152 13.54 7.80 1.15
N VAL A 153 13.99 8.76 0.36
CA VAL A 153 14.84 9.89 0.83
C VAL A 153 14.19 10.64 2.01
N MET A 154 12.87 10.78 1.98
CA MET A 154 12.11 11.47 3.01
C MET A 154 12.03 10.66 4.32
N ASN A 155 12.43 9.39 4.30
CA ASN A 155 12.30 8.45 5.41
C ASN A 155 10.86 8.38 5.95
N TYR A 156 9.88 8.46 5.06
CA TYR A 156 8.48 8.39 5.44
C TYR A 156 8.09 6.96 5.82
N TYR A 157 7.42 6.80 6.95
CA TYR A 157 7.01 5.50 7.47
C TYR A 157 5.70 5.07 6.81
N ASN A 158 5.79 4.47 5.63
CA ASN A 158 4.65 3.91 4.93
C ASN A 158 4.13 2.68 5.68
N VAL A 159 2.87 2.69 6.05
CA VAL A 159 2.26 1.57 6.78
C VAL A 159 2.03 0.40 5.83
N LEU A 160 2.51 -0.77 6.21
CA LEU A 160 2.29 -2.04 5.50
C LEU A 160 0.99 -2.70 5.97
N LEU A 161 0.82 -2.81 7.29
CA LEU A 161 -0.35 -3.42 7.92
C LEU A 161 -0.51 -2.95 9.36
N TYR A 162 -1.70 -3.12 9.90
CA TYR A 162 -1.99 -3.00 11.31
C TYR A 162 -2.11 -4.38 11.97
N ASN A 163 -1.46 -4.56 13.09
CA ASN A 163 -1.59 -5.69 13.98
C ASN A 163 -2.37 -5.30 15.23
N TRP A 164 -3.33 -6.12 15.62
CA TRP A 164 -4.15 -5.88 16.81
C TRP A 164 -3.66 -6.76 17.94
N ASN A 165 -3.10 -6.15 18.97
CA ASN A 165 -2.70 -6.84 20.19
C ASN A 165 -3.86 -6.83 21.19
N HIS A 166 -4.51 -7.97 21.34
CA HIS A 166 -5.66 -8.15 22.22
C HIS A 166 -5.25 -8.49 23.67
N ASP A 167 -4.01 -8.89 23.90
CA ASP A 167 -3.51 -9.20 25.25
C ASP A 167 -3.31 -7.92 26.06
N ALA A 168 -3.16 -6.78 25.39
CA ALA A 168 -3.12 -5.48 26.06
C ALA A 168 -4.52 -5.03 26.49
N SER A 169 -4.60 -4.37 27.65
CA SER A 169 -5.84 -3.74 28.14
C SER A 169 -5.61 -2.24 28.34
N PRO A 170 -6.23 -1.35 27.54
CA PRO A 170 -7.06 -1.64 26.35
C PRO A 170 -6.25 -2.26 25.19
N SER A 171 -6.95 -2.92 24.24
CA SER A 171 -6.32 -3.46 23.03
C SER A 171 -5.56 -2.37 22.29
N LYS A 172 -4.36 -2.69 21.80
CA LYS A 172 -3.47 -1.75 21.09
C LYS A 172 -3.38 -2.10 19.62
N VAL A 173 -3.30 -1.07 18.79
CA VAL A 173 -3.00 -1.19 17.37
C VAL A 173 -1.52 -0.89 17.17
N GLU A 174 -0.81 -1.82 16.55
CA GLU A 174 0.59 -1.65 16.16
C GLU A 174 0.67 -1.51 14.64
N ALA A 175 1.29 -0.44 14.16
CA ALA A 175 1.52 -0.24 12.74
C ALA A 175 2.88 -0.80 12.35
N TYR A 176 2.89 -1.76 11.43
CA TYR A 176 4.12 -2.24 10.82
C TYR A 176 4.39 -1.41 9.57
N SER A 177 5.57 -0.78 9.54
CA SER A 177 5.98 0.04 8.40
C SER A 177 6.74 -0.78 7.36
N MET A 178 6.70 -0.30 6.12
CA MET A 178 7.61 -0.73 5.06
C MET A 178 9.04 -0.27 5.36
N PHE A 179 9.98 -0.63 4.48
CA PHE A 179 11.38 -0.27 4.64
C PHE A 179 11.59 1.24 4.84
N PRO A 180 12.44 1.63 5.81
CA PRO A 180 12.87 3.02 5.98
C PRO A 180 13.74 3.46 4.80
N ARG A 181 14.46 4.57 4.96
CA ARG A 181 15.47 4.98 3.99
C ARG A 181 16.55 3.92 3.81
N VAL A 182 16.79 3.55 2.57
CA VAL A 182 17.83 2.58 2.20
C VAL A 182 18.79 3.21 1.20
N ILE A 183 20.09 3.07 1.44
CA ILE A 183 21.13 3.51 0.51
C ILE A 183 21.74 2.27 -0.14
N THR A 184 21.77 2.25 -1.46
CA THR A 184 22.30 1.15 -2.25
C THR A 184 23.41 1.63 -3.17
N PHE A 185 24.38 0.76 -3.40
CA PHE A 185 25.50 0.97 -4.31
C PHE A 185 25.54 -0.16 -5.34
N GLY A 186 25.88 0.19 -6.55
CA GLY A 186 26.01 -0.79 -7.64
C GLY A 186 26.99 -0.33 -8.71
N TRP A 187 27.52 -1.26 -9.47
CA TRP A 187 28.38 -1.00 -10.62
C TRP A 187 27.90 -1.79 -11.84
#